data_ae21ec72efcd3f2d61157ed5c2acf4a4
#
_entry.id   ae21ec72efcd3f2d61157ed5c2acf4a4
#
_cell.length_a   1.000
_cell.length_b   1.000
_cell.length_c   1.000
_cell.angle_alpha   90.00
_cell.angle_beta   90.00
_cell.angle_gamma   90.00
#
_symmetry.space_group_name_H-M   'P 1'
#
loop_
_entity.id
_entity.type
_entity.pdbx_description
1 polymer ?
#
loop_
_entity_poly.entity_id
_entity_poly.type
_entity_poly.pdbx_seq_one_letter_code
_entity_poly.pdbx_strand_id
1 'polypeptide(L)'
;MVFAGKPSDYVDWIVWKSVVPILLLVLLSMIILIFVIWNYADHLNRAFRQLQRFLGNVEEGDFTVELSEMLTKRKDEIGQMAGTAVRMQHSLRDLVQRDSLTGLYNRHYGEIWMKQVKEEARDTGEPFSIAIADIDFFKKFNDCYGHDCGDMVLRKVSELLQTQVGRQGYVSRWGGEEFLIIFKHFTLEESVNFAEEIREKLHRTELRYHNDGFHVTLTIGVAAGDSEKSIESMVKCADCALYEGKRNGRDQVVCEKQKQSVQKNNKKPKKY
;
A
#
# COMPACT_ATOMS: atom_id res chain seq x y z
N MET A 1 35.82 -2.71 -87.64
CA MET A 1 35.28 -4.02 -87.24
C MET A 1 33.82 -3.87 -86.92
N VAL A 2 32.92 -4.16 -87.87
CA VAL A 2 31.47 -4.01 -87.69
C VAL A 2 30.99 -5.24 -86.92
N PHE A 3 30.43 -5.04 -85.72
CA PHE A 3 29.80 -6.12 -84.96
C PHE A 3 28.50 -6.54 -85.69
N ALA A 4 28.57 -7.61 -86.43
CA ALA A 4 27.42 -8.32 -87.00
C ALA A 4 26.84 -9.29 -85.96
N GLY A 5 26.37 -8.80 -84.82
CA GLY A 5 25.56 -9.55 -83.87
C GLY A 5 24.09 -9.48 -84.29
N LYS A 6 23.31 -10.58 -84.04
CA LYS A 6 21.85 -10.54 -84.27
C LYS A 6 21.19 -9.45 -83.44
N PRO A 7 20.14 -8.76 -83.97
CA PRO A 7 19.43 -7.70 -83.21
C PRO A 7 18.96 -8.11 -81.84
N SER A 8 18.71 -9.43 -81.61
CA SER A 8 18.37 -10.00 -80.32
C SER A 8 19.48 -9.84 -79.26
N ASP A 9 20.75 -10.05 -79.64
CA ASP A 9 21.86 -10.02 -78.67
C ASP A 9 22.13 -8.59 -78.08
N TYR A 10 21.86 -7.59 -78.90
CA TYR A 10 21.97 -6.18 -78.46
C TYR A 10 20.87 -5.78 -77.55
N VAL A 11 19.64 -6.25 -77.76
CA VAL A 11 18.49 -5.99 -76.87
C VAL A 11 18.71 -6.72 -75.54
N ASP A 12 19.14 -7.99 -75.57
CA ASP A 12 19.47 -8.77 -74.39
C ASP A 12 20.58 -8.11 -73.56
N TRP A 13 21.61 -7.60 -74.18
CA TRP A 13 22.69 -6.88 -73.48
C TRP A 13 22.20 -5.59 -72.78
N ILE A 14 21.34 -4.80 -73.43
CA ILE A 14 20.73 -3.58 -72.81
C ILE A 14 19.88 -3.98 -71.62
N VAL A 15 19.06 -5.04 -71.74
CA VAL A 15 18.22 -5.50 -70.66
C VAL A 15 19.06 -5.92 -69.45
N TRP A 16 20.06 -6.76 -69.66
CA TRP A 16 20.95 -7.19 -68.58
C TRP A 16 21.71 -6.04 -67.91
N LYS A 17 22.19 -5.08 -68.67
CA LYS A 17 23.00 -3.99 -68.17
C LYS A 17 22.19 -2.88 -67.50
N SER A 18 20.94 -2.66 -67.91
CA SER A 18 20.13 -1.55 -67.46
C SER A 18 18.94 -1.96 -66.59
N VAL A 19 18.22 -3.02 -66.99
CA VAL A 19 16.97 -3.42 -66.28
C VAL A 19 17.27 -4.29 -65.06
N VAL A 20 18.21 -5.20 -65.12
CA VAL A 20 18.55 -6.11 -64.01
C VAL A 20 19.06 -5.33 -62.78
N PRO A 21 19.98 -4.35 -62.89
CA PRO A 21 20.42 -3.58 -61.74
C PRO A 21 19.28 -2.78 -61.09
N ILE A 22 18.35 -2.25 -61.89
CA ILE A 22 17.17 -1.53 -61.36
C ILE A 22 16.27 -2.50 -60.59
N LEU A 23 15.99 -3.69 -61.12
CA LEU A 23 15.21 -4.71 -60.43
C LEU A 23 15.85 -5.15 -59.10
N LEU A 24 17.17 -5.33 -59.09
CA LEU A 24 17.90 -5.67 -57.86
C LEU A 24 17.82 -4.55 -56.81
N LEU A 25 17.90 -3.31 -57.26
CA LEU A 25 17.79 -2.16 -56.36
C LEU A 25 16.38 -2.03 -55.76
N VAL A 26 15.34 -2.27 -56.57
CA VAL A 26 13.94 -2.33 -56.12
C VAL A 26 13.74 -3.47 -55.11
N LEU A 27 14.26 -4.67 -55.44
CA LEU A 27 14.17 -5.81 -54.53
C LEU A 27 14.87 -5.53 -53.19
N LEU A 28 16.07 -4.96 -53.22
CA LEU A 28 16.82 -4.60 -52.03
C LEU A 28 16.05 -3.55 -51.18
N SER A 29 15.49 -2.52 -51.84
CA SER A 29 14.69 -1.52 -51.14
C SER A 29 13.45 -2.13 -50.47
N MET A 30 12.79 -3.11 -51.12
CA MET A 30 11.64 -3.81 -50.55
C MET A 30 12.03 -4.67 -49.35
N ILE A 31 13.17 -5.34 -49.40
CA ILE A 31 13.70 -6.13 -48.27
C ILE A 31 14.01 -5.22 -47.06
N ILE A 32 14.65 -4.07 -47.31
CA ILE A 32 14.94 -3.08 -46.26
C ILE A 32 13.63 -2.57 -45.65
N LEU A 33 12.64 -2.24 -46.47
CA LEU A 33 11.34 -1.75 -46.00
C LEU A 33 10.62 -2.81 -45.12
N ILE A 34 10.60 -4.07 -45.58
CA ILE A 34 10.02 -5.18 -44.81
C ILE A 34 10.74 -5.35 -43.45
N PHE A 35 12.07 -5.26 -43.45
CA PHE A 35 12.86 -5.37 -42.22
C PHE A 35 12.55 -4.23 -41.24
N VAL A 36 12.42 -2.99 -41.71
CA VAL A 36 12.07 -1.84 -40.89
C VAL A 36 10.65 -1.99 -40.31
N ILE A 37 9.69 -2.38 -41.15
CA ILE A 37 8.30 -2.62 -40.70
C ILE A 37 8.27 -3.75 -39.67
N TRP A 38 8.96 -4.85 -39.89
CA TRP A 38 9.00 -5.98 -38.97
C TRP A 38 9.62 -5.60 -37.61
N ASN A 39 10.74 -4.88 -37.62
CA ASN A 39 11.40 -4.38 -36.40
C ASN A 39 10.49 -3.42 -35.63
N TYR A 40 9.82 -2.50 -36.31
CA TYR A 40 8.86 -1.59 -35.70
C TYR A 40 7.66 -2.32 -35.10
N ALA A 41 7.08 -3.28 -35.81
CA ALA A 41 5.98 -4.10 -35.35
C ALA A 41 6.36 -4.95 -34.13
N ASP A 42 7.55 -5.51 -34.09
CA ASP A 42 8.04 -6.31 -32.97
C ASP A 42 8.24 -5.41 -31.72
N HIS A 43 8.78 -4.21 -31.90
CA HIS A 43 8.94 -3.24 -30.84
C HIS A 43 7.58 -2.80 -30.26
N LEU A 44 6.59 -2.59 -31.11
CA LEU A 44 5.22 -2.25 -30.73
C LEU A 44 4.56 -3.41 -29.97
N ASN A 45 4.66 -4.62 -30.48
CA ASN A 45 4.11 -5.82 -29.86
C ASN A 45 4.70 -6.09 -28.46
N ARG A 46 5.99 -5.81 -28.25
CA ARG A 46 6.61 -5.93 -26.92
C ARG A 46 6.01 -4.94 -25.93
N ALA A 47 5.79 -3.71 -26.34
CA ALA A 47 5.17 -2.69 -25.50
C ALA A 47 3.73 -3.08 -25.11
N PHE A 48 2.92 -3.54 -26.06
CA PHE A 48 1.56 -4.00 -25.78
C PHE A 48 1.52 -5.21 -24.84
N ARG A 49 2.40 -6.20 -25.02
CA ARG A 49 2.49 -7.37 -24.13
C ARG A 49 2.85 -6.97 -22.70
N GLN A 50 3.73 -5.97 -22.51
CA GLN A 50 4.07 -5.47 -21.17
C GLN A 50 2.87 -4.78 -20.52
N LEU A 51 2.16 -3.92 -21.26
CA LEU A 51 0.97 -3.26 -20.77
C LEU A 51 -0.16 -4.25 -20.42
N GLN A 52 -0.36 -5.26 -21.25
CA GLN A 52 -1.36 -6.31 -21.01
C GLN A 52 -1.06 -7.13 -19.76
N ARG A 53 0.20 -7.52 -19.54
CA ARG A 53 0.62 -8.21 -18.31
C ARG A 53 0.41 -7.34 -17.08
N PHE A 54 0.78 -6.07 -17.16
CA PHE A 54 0.58 -5.12 -16.08
C PHE A 54 -0.91 -4.99 -15.71
N LEU A 55 -1.79 -4.83 -16.70
CA LEU A 55 -3.24 -4.75 -16.45
C LEU A 55 -3.81 -6.06 -15.90
N GLY A 56 -3.31 -7.22 -16.35
CA GLY A 56 -3.70 -8.52 -15.80
C GLY A 56 -3.34 -8.65 -14.32
N ASN A 57 -2.16 -8.23 -13.91
CA ASN A 57 -1.77 -8.23 -12.49
C ASN A 57 -2.67 -7.29 -11.66
N VAL A 58 -3.00 -6.10 -12.19
CA VAL A 58 -3.93 -5.18 -11.53
C VAL A 58 -5.34 -5.80 -11.39
N GLU A 59 -5.81 -6.54 -12.39
CA GLU A 59 -7.10 -7.27 -12.35
C GLU A 59 -7.09 -8.37 -11.27
N GLU A 60 -5.96 -9.06 -11.09
CA GLU A 60 -5.75 -10.06 -10.04
C GLU A 60 -5.56 -9.45 -8.64
N GLY A 61 -5.54 -8.11 -8.54
CA GLY A 61 -5.37 -7.39 -7.27
C GLY A 61 -3.90 -7.22 -6.84
N ASP A 62 -2.95 -7.56 -7.68
CA ASP A 62 -1.53 -7.28 -7.44
C ASP A 62 -1.15 -5.87 -7.89
N PHE A 63 -1.18 -4.95 -6.93
CA PHE A 63 -0.80 -3.55 -7.12
C PHE A 63 0.69 -3.28 -6.86
N THR A 64 1.51 -4.31 -6.67
CA THR A 64 2.96 -4.15 -6.38
C THR A 64 3.78 -4.07 -7.66
N VAL A 65 3.24 -4.55 -8.78
CA VAL A 65 3.94 -4.59 -10.07
C VAL A 65 4.06 -3.19 -10.65
N GLU A 66 5.28 -2.79 -10.97
CA GLU A 66 5.58 -1.52 -11.62
C GLU A 66 5.71 -1.69 -13.13
N LEU A 67 5.15 -0.76 -13.87
CA LEU A 67 5.33 -0.69 -15.31
C LEU A 67 6.70 -0.06 -15.63
N SER A 68 7.43 -0.64 -16.60
CA SER A 68 8.76 -0.17 -16.97
C SER A 68 8.79 1.34 -17.26
N GLU A 69 9.78 2.05 -16.68
CA GLU A 69 10.02 3.47 -16.95
C GLU A 69 10.20 3.78 -18.45
N MET A 70 10.73 2.85 -19.22
CA MET A 70 10.85 2.98 -20.68
C MET A 70 9.50 3.16 -21.36
N LEU A 71 8.44 2.51 -20.84
CA LEU A 71 7.09 2.63 -21.37
C LEU A 71 6.42 3.94 -20.93
N THR A 72 6.54 4.29 -19.67
CA THR A 72 5.88 5.48 -19.10
C THR A 72 6.51 6.81 -19.57
N LYS A 73 7.80 6.80 -19.95
CA LYS A 73 8.51 7.96 -20.48
C LYS A 73 8.37 8.14 -22.01
N ARG A 74 7.67 7.26 -22.70
CA ARG A 74 7.36 7.43 -24.13
C ARG A 74 6.46 8.66 -24.34
N LYS A 75 6.72 9.38 -25.46
CA LYS A 75 5.95 10.60 -25.82
C LYS A 75 4.84 10.32 -26.84
N ASP A 76 4.59 9.05 -27.16
CA ASP A 76 3.56 8.60 -28.07
C ASP A 76 2.28 8.13 -27.35
N GLU A 77 1.30 7.63 -28.12
CA GLU A 77 0.01 7.16 -27.61
C GLU A 77 0.20 5.99 -26.61
N ILE A 78 1.21 5.15 -26.81
CA ILE A 78 1.51 4.04 -25.89
C ILE A 78 1.99 4.57 -24.55
N GLY A 79 2.82 5.60 -24.52
CA GLY A 79 3.26 6.26 -23.31
C GLY A 79 2.10 6.91 -22.54
N GLN A 80 1.15 7.51 -23.27
CA GLN A 80 -0.08 8.07 -22.66
C GLN A 80 -0.95 6.96 -22.05
N MET A 81 -1.13 5.83 -22.76
CA MET A 81 -1.85 4.66 -22.24
C MET A 81 -1.16 4.08 -21.00
N ALA A 82 0.16 3.93 -21.03
CA ALA A 82 0.96 3.45 -19.91
C ALA A 82 0.81 4.35 -18.67
N GLY A 83 0.92 5.66 -18.84
CA GLY A 83 0.71 6.63 -17.76
C GLY A 83 -0.71 6.61 -17.20
N THR A 84 -1.71 6.41 -18.06
CA THR A 84 -3.12 6.30 -17.61
C THR A 84 -3.36 5.00 -16.85
N ALA A 85 -2.79 3.87 -17.31
CA ALA A 85 -2.88 2.59 -16.61
C ALA A 85 -2.24 2.64 -15.21
N VAL A 86 -1.07 3.30 -15.06
CA VAL A 86 -0.42 3.50 -13.76
C VAL A 86 -1.29 4.37 -12.83
N ARG A 87 -1.85 5.47 -13.32
CA ARG A 87 -2.77 6.29 -12.51
C ARG A 87 -4.00 5.50 -12.08
N MET A 88 -4.57 4.68 -12.97
CA MET A 88 -5.70 3.81 -12.65
C MET A 88 -5.33 2.78 -11.57
N GLN A 89 -4.16 2.12 -11.68
CA GLN A 89 -3.65 1.22 -10.65
C GLN A 89 -3.56 1.91 -9.29
N HIS A 90 -2.97 3.12 -9.22
CA HIS A 90 -2.88 3.87 -7.96
C HIS A 90 -4.25 4.18 -7.38
N SER A 91 -5.19 4.64 -8.22
CA SER A 91 -6.55 4.94 -7.77
C SER A 91 -7.29 3.71 -7.26
N LEU A 92 -7.17 2.57 -7.95
CA LEU A 92 -7.76 1.31 -7.51
C LEU A 92 -7.11 0.81 -6.21
N ARG A 93 -5.79 0.89 -6.11
CA ARG A 93 -5.06 0.55 -4.90
C ARG A 93 -5.57 1.37 -3.72
N ASP A 94 -5.68 2.69 -3.86
CA ASP A 94 -6.15 3.57 -2.80
C ASP A 94 -7.59 3.25 -2.39
N LEU A 95 -8.49 2.97 -3.34
CA LEU A 95 -9.87 2.56 -3.06
C LEU A 95 -9.96 1.23 -2.29
N VAL A 96 -9.06 0.28 -2.59
CA VAL A 96 -9.06 -1.05 -1.96
C VAL A 96 -8.36 -1.02 -0.59
N GLN A 97 -7.33 -0.18 -0.42
CA GLN A 97 -6.47 -0.18 0.77
C GLN A 97 -6.87 0.82 1.84
N ARG A 98 -7.51 1.92 1.45
CA ARG A 98 -7.75 3.05 2.35
C ARG A 98 -9.22 3.22 2.70
N ASP A 99 -9.46 3.79 3.87
CA ASP A 99 -10.76 4.30 4.27
C ASP A 99 -11.01 5.65 3.58
N SER A 100 -12.14 5.78 2.89
CA SER A 100 -12.46 6.94 2.04
C SER A 100 -12.65 8.25 2.84
N LEU A 101 -13.02 8.16 4.13
CA LEU A 101 -13.24 9.33 4.97
C LEU A 101 -11.93 9.85 5.55
N THR A 102 -11.10 8.95 6.07
CA THR A 102 -9.93 9.29 6.89
C THR A 102 -8.61 9.24 6.13
N GLY A 103 -8.55 8.54 4.98
CA GLY A 103 -7.32 8.31 4.22
C GLY A 103 -6.34 7.33 4.87
N LEU A 104 -6.64 6.83 6.07
CA LEU A 104 -5.89 5.77 6.73
C LEU A 104 -6.07 4.43 5.99
N TYR A 105 -5.24 3.44 6.30
CA TYR A 105 -5.55 2.08 5.86
C TYR A 105 -6.93 1.66 6.40
N ASN A 106 -7.69 0.93 5.61
CA ASN A 106 -8.92 0.32 6.09
C ASN A 106 -8.63 -0.93 6.94
N ARG A 107 -9.66 -1.48 7.57
CA ARG A 107 -9.55 -2.66 8.45
C ARG A 107 -8.86 -3.84 7.75
N HIS A 108 -9.23 -4.14 6.52
CA HIS A 108 -8.66 -5.25 5.75
C HIS A 108 -7.14 -5.12 5.61
N TYR A 109 -6.65 -3.95 5.27
CA TYR A 109 -5.20 -3.69 5.17
C TYR A 109 -4.51 -3.61 6.53
N GLY A 110 -5.21 -3.17 7.57
CA GLY A 110 -4.71 -3.29 8.95
C GLY A 110 -4.40 -4.74 9.33
N GLU A 111 -5.27 -5.68 8.96
CA GLU A 111 -5.06 -7.13 9.17
C GLU A 111 -3.86 -7.67 8.35
N ILE A 112 -3.70 -7.20 7.11
CA ILE A 112 -2.53 -7.56 6.28
C ILE A 112 -1.24 -7.06 6.90
N TRP A 113 -1.18 -5.80 7.35
CA TRP A 113 0.00 -5.23 8.01
C TRP A 113 0.33 -5.93 9.32
N MET A 114 -0.66 -6.31 10.13
CA MET A 114 -0.40 -7.12 11.33
C MET A 114 0.25 -8.45 10.99
N LYS A 115 -0.20 -9.15 9.92
CA LYS A 115 0.42 -10.41 9.47
C LYS A 115 1.88 -10.19 9.08
N GLN A 116 2.14 -9.16 8.30
CA GLN A 116 3.49 -8.86 7.82
C GLN A 116 4.43 -8.49 8.96
N VAL A 117 4.02 -7.62 9.89
CA VAL A 117 4.84 -7.24 11.05
C VAL A 117 5.10 -8.44 11.97
N LYS A 118 4.11 -9.30 12.16
CA LYS A 118 4.25 -10.55 12.92
C LYS A 118 5.27 -11.50 12.28
N GLU A 119 5.26 -11.67 10.96
CA GLU A 119 6.22 -12.50 10.22
C GLU A 119 7.62 -11.89 10.31
N GLU A 120 7.76 -10.56 10.11
CA GLU A 120 9.01 -9.83 10.27
C GLU A 120 9.59 -10.02 11.67
N ALA A 121 8.78 -9.87 12.72
CA ALA A 121 9.16 -10.07 14.11
C ALA A 121 9.61 -11.52 14.42
N ARG A 122 8.95 -12.50 13.81
CA ARG A 122 9.37 -13.92 13.94
C ARG A 122 10.73 -14.18 13.33
N ASP A 123 11.03 -13.55 12.18
CA ASP A 123 12.28 -13.78 11.45
C ASP A 123 13.46 -12.99 12.06
N THR A 124 13.21 -11.79 12.57
CA THR A 124 14.24 -10.92 13.14
C THR A 124 14.42 -11.02 14.65
N GLY A 125 13.39 -11.48 15.38
CA GLY A 125 13.33 -11.43 16.84
C GLY A 125 13.03 -10.05 17.42
N GLU A 126 12.77 -9.05 16.56
CA GLU A 126 12.44 -7.69 16.98
C GLU A 126 11.04 -7.62 17.60
N PRO A 127 10.85 -6.83 18.68
CA PRO A 127 9.55 -6.72 19.31
C PRO A 127 8.58 -5.90 18.45
N PHE A 128 7.29 -6.14 18.62
CA PHE A 128 6.23 -5.29 18.10
C PHE A 128 5.08 -5.22 19.10
N SER A 129 4.20 -4.27 18.92
CA SER A 129 2.98 -4.14 19.73
C SER A 129 1.82 -3.66 18.87
N ILE A 130 0.60 -3.88 19.34
CA ILE A 130 -0.60 -3.36 18.71
C ILE A 130 -1.41 -2.58 19.72
N ALA A 131 -2.15 -1.57 19.24
CA ALA A 131 -3.09 -0.83 20.04
C ALA A 131 -4.43 -0.65 19.32
N ILE A 132 -5.51 -0.71 20.08
CA ILE A 132 -6.83 -0.26 19.62
C ILE A 132 -7.14 1.05 20.36
N ALA A 133 -7.41 2.10 19.59
CA ALA A 133 -7.78 3.42 20.08
C ALA A 133 -9.21 3.74 19.66
N ASP A 134 -9.96 4.43 20.56
CA ASP A 134 -11.36 4.79 20.31
C ASP A 134 -11.61 6.22 20.79
N ILE A 135 -12.35 7.01 20.00
CA ILE A 135 -12.69 8.38 20.33
C ILE A 135 -13.77 8.38 21.43
N ASP A 136 -13.43 8.97 22.57
CA ASP A 136 -14.31 8.99 23.72
C ASP A 136 -15.59 9.79 23.47
N PHE A 137 -16.73 9.19 23.81
CA PHE A 137 -18.05 9.79 23.68
C PHE A 137 -18.43 10.23 22.25
N PHE A 138 -17.84 9.64 21.22
CA PHE A 138 -18.04 10.05 19.82
C PHE A 138 -19.51 10.06 19.39
N LYS A 139 -20.31 9.06 19.82
CA LYS A 139 -21.75 9.05 19.57
C LYS A 139 -22.45 10.29 20.14
N LYS A 140 -22.17 10.65 21.41
CA LYS A 140 -22.75 11.86 22.04
C LYS A 140 -22.30 13.12 21.31
N PHE A 141 -21.06 13.13 20.84
CA PHE A 141 -20.53 14.22 20.03
C PHE A 141 -21.32 14.39 18.73
N ASN A 142 -21.57 13.31 18.00
CA ASN A 142 -22.41 13.33 16.78
C ASN A 142 -23.84 13.78 17.08
N ASP A 143 -24.43 13.33 18.18
CA ASP A 143 -25.77 13.70 18.59
C ASP A 143 -25.88 15.23 18.91
N CYS A 144 -24.78 15.86 19.36
CA CYS A 144 -24.76 17.30 19.69
C CYS A 144 -24.40 18.18 18.48
N TYR A 145 -23.40 17.78 17.65
CA TYR A 145 -22.81 18.63 16.62
C TYR A 145 -23.11 18.17 15.17
N GLY A 146 -23.78 17.02 15.04
CA GLY A 146 -24.10 16.41 13.75
C GLY A 146 -22.97 15.56 13.16
N HIS A 147 -23.32 14.74 12.19
CA HIS A 147 -22.39 13.78 11.54
C HIS A 147 -21.27 14.46 10.76
N ASP A 148 -21.53 15.61 10.13
CA ASP A 148 -20.49 16.34 9.37
C ASP A 148 -19.35 16.81 10.27
N CYS A 149 -19.69 17.24 11.50
CA CYS A 149 -18.70 17.60 12.51
C CYS A 149 -17.93 16.37 13.00
N GLY A 150 -18.63 15.23 13.21
CA GLY A 150 -17.99 13.96 13.54
C GLY A 150 -17.03 13.47 12.47
N ASP A 151 -17.38 13.62 11.20
CA ASP A 151 -16.51 13.30 10.07
C ASP A 151 -15.24 14.16 10.05
N MET A 152 -15.36 15.45 10.41
CA MET A 152 -14.21 16.33 10.55
C MET A 152 -13.31 15.88 11.71
N VAL A 153 -13.90 15.49 12.86
CA VAL A 153 -13.14 14.93 14.00
C VAL A 153 -12.38 13.66 13.59
N LEU A 154 -13.04 12.72 12.91
CA LEU A 154 -12.40 11.51 12.41
C LEU A 154 -11.19 11.81 11.52
N ARG A 155 -11.33 12.77 10.58
CA ARG A 155 -10.21 13.20 9.73
C ARG A 155 -9.07 13.80 10.55
N LYS A 156 -9.36 14.67 11.52
CA LYS A 156 -8.33 15.34 12.33
C LYS A 156 -7.60 14.37 13.26
N VAL A 157 -8.32 13.45 13.90
CA VAL A 157 -7.71 12.39 14.70
C VAL A 157 -6.83 11.50 13.83
N SER A 158 -7.30 11.14 12.64
CA SER A 158 -6.55 10.33 11.68
C SER A 158 -5.27 11.01 11.22
N GLU A 159 -5.30 12.31 10.88
CA GLU A 159 -4.13 13.12 10.52
C GLU A 159 -3.10 13.13 11.66
N LEU A 160 -3.57 13.30 12.91
CA LEU A 160 -2.71 13.28 14.09
C LEU A 160 -2.07 11.91 14.28
N LEU A 161 -2.86 10.83 14.27
CA LEU A 161 -2.35 9.46 14.42
C LEU A 161 -1.32 9.13 13.34
N GLN A 162 -1.63 9.40 12.08
CA GLN A 162 -0.72 9.14 10.96
C GLN A 162 0.58 9.93 11.08
N THR A 163 0.50 11.21 11.49
CA THR A 163 1.67 12.07 11.66
C THR A 163 2.56 11.60 12.82
N GLN A 164 1.95 11.20 13.94
CA GLN A 164 2.70 10.75 15.12
C GLN A 164 3.35 9.39 14.89
N VAL A 165 2.60 8.41 14.40
CA VAL A 165 3.11 7.06 14.15
C VAL A 165 4.15 7.07 13.01
N GLY A 166 3.90 7.82 11.95
CA GLY A 166 4.85 8.07 10.87
C GLY A 166 5.46 6.78 10.31
N ARG A 167 6.79 6.67 10.38
CA ARG A 167 7.55 5.49 9.91
C ARG A 167 7.70 4.39 10.97
N GLN A 168 7.25 4.62 12.18
CA GLN A 168 7.40 3.69 13.31
C GLN A 168 6.34 2.59 13.33
N GLY A 169 5.37 2.67 12.40
CA GLY A 169 4.31 1.67 12.35
C GLY A 169 3.24 1.96 11.31
N TYR A 170 2.07 1.37 11.52
CA TYR A 170 0.93 1.52 10.65
C TYR A 170 -0.31 1.94 11.44
N VAL A 171 -1.17 2.73 10.82
CA VAL A 171 -2.45 3.13 11.37
C VAL A 171 -3.55 2.77 10.40
N SER A 172 -4.61 2.15 10.89
CA SER A 172 -5.80 1.84 10.11
C SER A 172 -7.08 2.24 10.86
N ARG A 173 -8.12 2.59 10.11
CA ARG A 173 -9.45 2.72 10.65
C ARG A 173 -10.04 1.33 10.84
N TRP A 174 -10.24 0.94 12.12
CA TRP A 174 -10.66 -0.41 12.48
C TRP A 174 -12.17 -0.59 12.50
N GLY A 175 -12.88 0.48 12.86
CA GLY A 175 -14.33 0.54 12.92
C GLY A 175 -14.83 1.98 12.73
N GLY A 176 -16.03 2.29 13.18
CA GLY A 176 -16.63 3.62 13.05
C GLY A 176 -15.75 4.73 13.63
N GLU A 177 -15.43 4.63 14.90
CA GLU A 177 -14.63 5.57 15.68
C GLU A 177 -13.37 4.92 16.28
N GLU A 178 -13.06 3.69 15.82
CA GLU A 178 -11.94 2.88 16.31
C GLU A 178 -10.79 2.86 15.32
N PHE A 179 -9.57 2.91 15.85
CA PHE A 179 -8.32 2.87 15.10
C PHE A 179 -7.43 1.74 15.61
N LEU A 180 -6.84 0.99 14.69
CA LEU A 180 -5.75 0.05 14.98
C LEU A 180 -4.42 0.74 14.72
N ILE A 181 -3.50 0.67 15.68
CA ILE A 181 -2.12 1.12 15.55
C ILE A 181 -1.21 -0.10 15.72
N ILE A 182 -0.27 -0.26 14.81
CA ILE A 182 0.75 -1.31 14.86
C ILE A 182 2.09 -0.63 15.05
N PHE A 183 2.77 -0.88 16.15
CA PHE A 183 4.10 -0.34 16.46
C PHE A 183 5.18 -1.35 16.08
N LYS A 184 6.07 -0.97 15.17
CA LYS A 184 7.19 -1.80 14.73
C LYS A 184 8.42 -1.54 15.61
N HIS A 185 9.10 -2.60 16.01
CA HIS A 185 10.32 -2.54 16.82
C HIS A 185 10.14 -1.88 18.19
N PHE A 186 8.91 -1.92 18.73
CA PHE A 186 8.56 -1.38 20.03
C PHE A 186 8.19 -2.51 21.00
N THR A 187 8.77 -2.48 22.17
CA THR A 187 8.31 -3.25 23.31
C THR A 187 6.95 -2.76 23.79
N LEU A 188 6.28 -3.51 24.65
CA LEU A 188 5.01 -3.08 25.24
C LEU A 188 5.16 -1.76 25.99
N GLU A 189 6.21 -1.60 26.79
CA GLU A 189 6.47 -0.39 27.58
C GLU A 189 6.69 0.84 26.68
N GLU A 190 7.52 0.72 25.65
CA GLU A 190 7.76 1.78 24.67
C GLU A 190 6.46 2.16 23.95
N SER A 191 5.64 1.15 23.59
CA SER A 191 4.35 1.38 22.92
C SER A 191 3.34 2.09 23.81
N VAL A 192 3.31 1.76 25.11
CA VAL A 192 2.45 2.45 26.09
C VAL A 192 2.88 3.91 26.23
N ASN A 193 4.18 4.18 26.38
CA ASN A 193 4.69 5.53 26.49
C ASN A 193 4.39 6.36 25.24
N PHE A 194 4.58 5.78 24.07
CA PHE A 194 4.30 6.46 22.81
C PHE A 194 2.79 6.68 22.57
N ALA A 195 1.95 5.71 22.96
CA ALA A 195 0.50 5.87 22.94
C ALA A 195 0.03 6.99 23.86
N GLU A 196 0.68 7.16 25.03
CA GLU A 196 0.39 8.25 25.98
C GLU A 196 0.77 9.62 25.39
N GLU A 197 1.91 9.71 24.68
CA GLU A 197 2.28 10.94 23.95
C GLU A 197 1.22 11.31 22.88
N ILE A 198 0.73 10.32 22.14
CA ILE A 198 -0.35 10.50 21.16
C ILE A 198 -1.63 11.02 21.84
N ARG A 199 -2.05 10.35 22.93
CA ARG A 199 -3.24 10.73 23.70
C ARG A 199 -3.14 12.16 24.22
N GLU A 200 -2.02 12.49 24.89
CA GLU A 200 -1.80 13.84 25.43
C GLU A 200 -1.80 14.90 24.34
N LYS A 201 -1.20 14.61 23.19
CA LYS A 201 -1.18 15.56 22.07
C LYS A 201 -2.59 15.84 21.56
N LEU A 202 -3.43 14.81 21.42
CA LEU A 202 -4.82 15.01 21.03
C LEU A 202 -5.59 15.76 22.11
N HIS A 203 -5.45 15.40 23.38
CA HIS A 203 -6.09 16.05 24.51
C HIS A 203 -5.82 17.57 24.54
N ARG A 204 -4.61 18.00 24.17
CA ARG A 204 -4.21 19.42 24.11
C ARG A 204 -4.61 20.11 22.82
N THR A 205 -5.06 19.37 21.80
CA THR A 205 -5.41 19.93 20.50
C THR A 205 -6.83 20.44 20.50
N GLU A 206 -6.99 21.76 20.34
CA GLU A 206 -8.31 22.35 20.09
C GLU A 206 -8.71 22.08 18.65
N LEU A 207 -9.83 21.39 18.46
CA LEU A 207 -10.47 21.21 17.16
C LEU A 207 -11.52 22.31 16.97
N ARG A 208 -11.69 22.80 15.74
CA ARG A 208 -12.64 23.85 15.43
C ARG A 208 -13.57 23.44 14.30
N TYR A 209 -14.86 23.67 14.53
CA TYR A 209 -15.90 23.47 13.53
C TYR A 209 -16.82 24.70 13.53
N HIS A 210 -16.87 25.42 12.41
CA HIS A 210 -17.45 26.76 12.33
C HIS A 210 -16.86 27.71 13.38
N ASN A 211 -17.66 28.17 14.33
CA ASN A 211 -17.24 29.11 15.39
C ASN A 211 -16.97 28.40 16.74
N ASP A 212 -17.23 27.10 16.83
CA ASP A 212 -17.09 26.35 18.08
C ASP A 212 -15.74 25.65 18.15
N GLY A 213 -15.04 25.82 19.28
CA GLY A 213 -13.83 25.08 19.63
C GLY A 213 -14.15 24.03 20.69
N PHE A 214 -13.59 22.85 20.53
CA PHE A 214 -13.79 21.72 21.46
C PHE A 214 -12.58 20.81 21.50
N HIS A 215 -12.52 19.97 22.52
CA HIS A 215 -11.51 18.93 22.66
C HIS A 215 -12.18 17.56 22.58
N VAL A 216 -11.47 16.62 21.98
CA VAL A 216 -11.82 15.20 22.00
C VAL A 216 -10.69 14.42 22.63
N THR A 217 -11.01 13.30 23.27
CA THR A 217 -10.04 12.43 23.91
C THR A 217 -10.06 11.04 23.28
N LEU A 218 -8.97 10.30 23.49
CA LEU A 218 -8.83 8.91 23.10
C LEU A 218 -8.63 8.03 24.33
N THR A 219 -9.31 6.89 24.34
CA THR A 219 -8.91 5.77 25.18
C THR A 219 -8.18 4.76 24.31
N ILE A 220 -7.02 4.27 24.77
CA ILE A 220 -6.15 3.40 24.00
C ILE A 220 -5.85 2.13 24.81
N GLY A 221 -6.11 0.97 24.22
CA GLY A 221 -5.72 -0.32 24.76
C GLY A 221 -4.53 -0.88 24.03
N VAL A 222 -3.44 -1.22 24.72
CA VAL A 222 -2.19 -1.71 24.13
C VAL A 222 -1.95 -3.17 24.51
N ALA A 223 -1.53 -3.99 23.56
CA ALA A 223 -1.13 -5.36 23.76
C ALA A 223 0.25 -5.62 23.13
N ALA A 224 1.04 -6.47 23.81
CA ALA A 224 2.30 -6.93 23.26
C ALA A 224 2.06 -7.80 22.02
N GLY A 225 2.88 -7.61 21.00
CA GLY A 225 2.98 -8.51 19.88
C GLY A 225 3.62 -9.84 20.30
N ASP A 226 3.09 -10.90 19.74
CA ASP A 226 3.60 -12.27 20.00
C ASP A 226 3.55 -13.04 18.68
N SER A 227 4.71 -13.42 18.16
CA SER A 227 4.83 -14.13 16.89
C SER A 227 4.17 -15.52 16.93
N GLU A 228 3.94 -16.11 18.11
CA GLU A 228 3.32 -17.42 18.25
C GLU A 228 1.79 -17.36 18.45
N LYS A 229 1.26 -16.23 18.91
CA LYS A 229 -0.19 -16.03 19.09
C LYS A 229 -0.90 -15.72 17.78
N SER A 230 -2.20 -16.00 17.71
CA SER A 230 -3.03 -15.56 16.59
C SER A 230 -3.29 -14.05 16.65
N ILE A 231 -3.50 -13.44 15.49
CA ILE A 231 -3.84 -12.01 15.38
C ILE A 231 -5.09 -11.68 16.18
N GLU A 232 -6.11 -12.53 16.08
CA GLU A 232 -7.38 -12.37 16.79
C GLU A 232 -7.17 -12.36 18.31
N SER A 233 -6.22 -13.18 18.82
CA SER A 233 -5.88 -13.20 20.22
C SER A 233 -5.21 -11.90 20.68
N MET A 234 -4.29 -11.37 19.88
CA MET A 234 -3.61 -10.11 20.19
C MET A 234 -4.60 -8.92 20.16
N VAL A 235 -5.44 -8.84 19.12
CA VAL A 235 -6.51 -7.83 19.01
C VAL A 235 -7.44 -7.91 20.20
N LYS A 236 -7.86 -9.11 20.61
CA LYS A 236 -8.70 -9.31 21.80
C LYS A 236 -8.04 -8.83 23.09
N CYS A 237 -6.72 -8.98 23.23
CA CYS A 237 -5.99 -8.44 24.38
C CYS A 237 -6.03 -6.90 24.39
N ALA A 238 -5.77 -6.25 23.25
CA ALA A 238 -5.87 -4.80 23.12
C ALA A 238 -7.30 -4.30 23.37
N ASP A 239 -8.32 -4.98 22.85
CA ASP A 239 -9.73 -4.66 23.10
C ASP A 239 -10.10 -4.78 24.57
N CYS A 240 -9.62 -5.82 25.27
CA CYS A 240 -9.83 -5.95 26.72
C CYS A 240 -9.22 -4.77 27.50
N ALA A 241 -8.01 -4.36 27.13
CA ALA A 241 -7.34 -3.21 27.73
C ALA A 241 -8.09 -1.91 27.44
N LEU A 242 -8.54 -1.70 26.19
CA LEU A 242 -9.39 -0.56 25.81
C LEU A 242 -10.68 -0.51 26.63
N TYR A 243 -11.36 -1.66 26.76
CA TYR A 243 -12.59 -1.75 27.55
C TYR A 243 -12.36 -1.41 29.03
N GLU A 244 -11.24 -1.87 29.62
CA GLU A 244 -10.83 -1.50 30.99
C GLU A 244 -10.63 0.03 31.08
N GLY A 245 -9.96 0.65 30.13
CA GLY A 245 -9.76 2.10 30.05
C GLY A 245 -11.08 2.86 29.97
N LYS A 246 -12.00 2.44 29.10
CA LYS A 246 -13.34 3.05 28.98
C LYS A 246 -14.15 2.96 30.30
N ARG A 247 -13.99 1.89 31.07
CA ARG A 247 -14.65 1.73 32.38
C ARG A 247 -14.01 2.57 33.50
N ASN A 248 -12.70 2.79 33.44
CA ASN A 248 -11.94 3.52 34.44
C ASN A 248 -11.92 5.05 34.27
N GLY A 249 -12.78 5.58 33.40
CA GLY A 249 -12.95 7.04 33.26
C GLY A 249 -12.59 7.59 31.90
N ARG A 250 -12.10 6.75 30.97
CA ARG A 250 -11.65 7.14 29.62
C ARG A 250 -10.40 8.01 29.63
N ASP A 251 -10.04 8.60 28.47
CA ASP A 251 -8.88 9.50 28.30
C ASP A 251 -7.61 8.95 28.96
N GLN A 252 -7.27 7.72 28.64
CA GLN A 252 -6.12 7.01 29.21
C GLN A 252 -5.61 5.91 28.30
N VAL A 253 -4.37 5.50 28.52
CA VAL A 253 -3.75 4.32 27.92
C VAL A 253 -3.75 3.18 28.94
N VAL A 254 -4.22 2.01 28.54
CA VAL A 254 -4.22 0.80 29.36
C VAL A 254 -3.51 -0.31 28.58
N CYS A 255 -2.64 -1.06 29.24
CA CYS A 255 -2.01 -2.23 28.62
C CYS A 255 -2.55 -3.52 29.19
N GLU A 256 -2.41 -4.61 28.41
CA GLU A 256 -2.73 -5.95 28.89
C GLU A 256 -1.92 -6.27 30.14
N LYS A 257 -2.58 -6.82 31.16
CA LYS A 257 -1.90 -7.31 32.36
C LYS A 257 -1.08 -8.55 31.98
N GLN A 258 0.25 -8.46 32.00
CA GLN A 258 1.09 -9.64 31.90
C GLN A 258 0.66 -10.65 32.96
N LYS A 259 0.17 -11.83 32.55
CA LYS A 259 -0.02 -12.93 33.46
C LYS A 259 1.36 -13.28 34.03
N GLN A 260 1.63 -12.83 35.28
CA GLN A 260 2.81 -13.29 36.00
C GLN A 260 2.76 -14.82 35.98
N SER A 261 3.74 -15.41 35.27
CA SER A 261 4.01 -16.85 35.34
C SER A 261 4.34 -17.15 36.80
N VAL A 262 3.35 -17.64 37.54
CA VAL A 262 3.56 -18.19 38.88
C VAL A 262 4.49 -19.37 38.71
N GLN A 263 5.80 -19.12 38.89
CA GLN A 263 6.75 -20.20 39.14
C GLN A 263 6.28 -20.93 40.40
N LYS A 264 5.58 -22.06 40.21
CA LYS A 264 5.36 -23.03 41.27
C LYS A 264 6.73 -23.54 41.72
N ASN A 265 7.29 -22.87 42.73
CA ASN A 265 8.39 -23.41 43.52
C ASN A 265 7.88 -24.66 44.22
N ASN A 266 8.02 -25.78 43.55
CA ASN A 266 7.83 -27.11 44.14
C ASN A 266 8.99 -27.36 45.14
N LYS A 267 8.92 -26.75 46.33
CA LYS A 267 9.68 -27.27 47.50
C LYS A 267 9.07 -28.59 47.91
N LYS A 268 9.70 -29.69 47.51
CA LYS A 268 9.46 -31.00 48.08
C LYS A 268 9.70 -30.94 49.60
N PRO A 269 8.80 -31.45 50.46
CA PRO A 269 9.07 -31.54 51.88
C PRO A 269 10.16 -32.60 52.09
N LYS A 270 11.22 -32.24 52.82
CA LYS A 270 12.20 -33.21 53.33
C LYS A 270 11.48 -34.08 54.37
N LYS A 271 11.41 -35.41 54.10
CA LYS A 271 11.07 -36.39 55.12
C LYS A 271 12.24 -36.54 56.10
N TYR A 272 11.98 -36.34 57.34
CA TYR A 272 12.74 -36.85 58.46
C TYR A 272 12.26 -38.26 58.80
#